data_e6479a16d88b045ddd7b295940bc6ede
#
_entry.id   e6479a16d88b045ddd7b295940bc6ede
#
_cell.length_a   1.000
_cell.length_b   1.000
_cell.length_c   1.000
_cell.angle_alpha   90.00
_cell.angle_beta   90.00
_cell.angle_gamma   90.00
#
_symmetry.space_group_name_H-M   'P 1'
#
loop_
_entity.id
_entity.type
_entity.pdbx_description
1 polymer ?
#
loop_
_entity_poly.entity_id
_entity_poly.type
_entity_poly.pdbx_seq_one_letter_code
_entity_poly.pdbx_strand_id
1 'polypeptide(L)' 'RRSVTLEPMNAYERHVIHAALQDVPGVTTYSVGTEPNRRVVVSYDRAQAR' A
#
# COMPACT_ATOMS: atom_id res chain seq x y z
N ARG A 1 14.06 5.54 -2.31
CA ARG A 1 13.03 4.86 -1.53
C ARG A 1 12.05 5.86 -0.95
N ARG A 2 10.79 5.61 -1.15
CA ARG A 2 9.74 6.50 -0.65
C ARG A 2 8.58 5.67 -0.13
N SER A 3 7.89 6.20 0.86
CA SER A 3 6.68 5.56 1.35
C SER A 3 5.63 6.62 1.63
N VAL A 4 4.39 6.26 1.38
CA VAL A 4 3.25 7.15 1.58
C VAL A 4 2.20 6.39 2.36
N THR A 5 1.73 7.00 3.44
CA THR A 5 0.64 6.43 4.22
C THR A 5 -0.66 7.05 3.76
N LEU A 6 -1.57 6.20 3.30
CA LEU A 6 -2.85 6.66 2.82
C LEU A 6 -3.82 6.84 3.98
N GLU A 7 -4.96 7.47 3.70
CA GLU A 7 -5.98 7.66 4.72
C GLU A 7 -6.62 6.34 5.10
N PRO A 8 -7.20 6.25 6.31
CA PRO A 8 -7.91 5.04 6.71
C PRO A 8 -9.00 4.68 5.70
N MET A 9 -9.18 3.40 5.47
CA MET A 9 -10.16 2.94 4.51
C MET A 9 -10.68 1.58 4.93
N ASN A 10 -11.82 1.18 4.37
CA ASN A 10 -12.41 -0.10 4.71
C ASN A 10 -11.68 -1.24 4.03
N ALA A 11 -12.05 -2.47 4.41
CA ALA A 11 -11.34 -3.66 3.93
C ALA A 11 -11.42 -3.81 2.41
N TYR A 12 -12.56 -3.47 1.83
CA TYR A 12 -12.71 -3.57 0.39
C TYR A 12 -11.80 -2.60 -0.34
N GLU A 13 -11.73 -1.38 0.14
CA GLU A 13 -10.88 -0.36 -0.48
C GLU A 13 -9.41 -0.74 -0.39
N ARG A 14 -9.00 -1.27 0.75
CA ARG A 14 -7.62 -1.73 0.90
C ARG A 14 -7.30 -2.84 -0.08
N HIS A 15 -8.24 -3.76 -0.26
CA HIS A 15 -8.05 -4.86 -1.19
C HIS A 15 -7.88 -4.35 -2.62
N VAL A 16 -8.68 -3.38 -3.01
CA VAL A 16 -8.59 -2.81 -4.36
C VAL A 16 -7.22 -2.18 -4.59
N ILE A 17 -6.72 -1.45 -3.60
CA ILE A 17 -5.41 -0.81 -3.74
C ILE A 17 -4.29 -1.83 -3.82
N HIS A 18 -4.32 -2.84 -2.96
CA HIS A 18 -3.30 -3.90 -3.01
C HIS A 18 -3.31 -4.59 -4.36
N ALA A 19 -4.49 -4.90 -4.88
CA ALA A 19 -4.60 -5.58 -6.16
C ALA A 19 -4.10 -4.69 -7.31
N ALA A 20 -4.39 -3.40 -7.25
CA ALA A 20 -4.01 -2.48 -8.31
C ALA A 20 -2.50 -2.29 -8.36
N LEU A 21 -1.82 -2.32 -7.21
CA LEU A 21 -0.39 -2.05 -7.14
C LEU A 21 0.46 -3.31 -7.15
N GLN A 22 -0.18 -4.46 -7.12
CA GLN A 22 0.53 -5.74 -7.03
C GLN A 22 1.49 -5.96 -8.20
N ASP A 23 1.13 -5.48 -9.37
CA ASP A 23 1.91 -5.69 -10.58
C ASP A 23 2.88 -4.56 -10.90
N VAL A 24 2.99 -3.58 -10.02
CA VAL A 24 3.88 -2.45 -10.26
C VAL A 24 5.27 -2.78 -9.70
N PRO A 25 6.29 -2.82 -10.55
CA PRO A 25 7.64 -3.16 -10.08
C PRO A 25 8.16 -2.15 -9.07
N GLY A 26 8.79 -2.66 -8.03
CA GLY A 26 9.41 -1.81 -7.02
C GLY A 26 8.45 -1.23 -6.02
N VAL A 27 7.16 -1.59 -6.09
CA VAL A 27 6.16 -1.07 -5.17
C VAL A 27 5.71 -2.19 -4.23
N THR A 28 5.68 -1.88 -2.95
CA THR A 28 5.22 -2.80 -1.93
C THR A 28 4.10 -2.11 -1.14
N THR A 29 3.06 -2.85 -0.83
CA THR A 29 1.95 -2.31 -0.05
C THR A 29 1.74 -3.17 1.19
N TYR A 30 1.38 -2.52 2.29
CA TYR A 30 1.04 -3.24 3.51
C TYR A 30 0.10 -2.38 4.34
N SER A 31 -0.56 -3.00 5.30
CA SER A 31 -1.52 -2.31 6.15
C SER A 31 -0.93 -2.09 7.53
N VAL A 32 -1.26 -0.94 8.14
CA VAL A 32 -0.82 -0.62 9.48
C VAL A 32 -2.02 -0.15 10.30
N GLY A 33 -1.92 -0.30 11.61
CA GLY A 33 -2.99 0.13 12.51
C GLY A 33 -4.02 -0.96 12.73
N THR A 34 -5.03 -0.62 13.51
CA THR A 34 -6.12 -1.54 13.83
C THR A 34 -7.44 -0.95 13.36
N GLU A 35 -8.40 -1.84 13.08
CA GLU A 35 -9.73 -1.38 12.71
C GLU A 35 -10.32 -0.52 13.81
N PRO A 36 -11.09 0.55 13.50
CA PRO A 36 -11.47 0.93 12.14
C PRO A 36 -10.52 1.90 11.47
N ASN A 37 -9.38 2.18 12.07
CA ASN A 37 -8.44 3.19 11.56
C ASN A 37 -7.26 2.59 10.82
N ARG A 38 -7.46 1.45 10.21
CA ARG A 38 -6.41 0.77 9.47
C ARG A 38 -6.11 1.48 8.17
N ARG A 39 -4.82 1.60 7.86
CA ARG A 39 -4.35 2.35 6.68
C ARG A 39 -3.47 1.47 5.82
N VAL A 40 -3.37 1.88 4.56
CA VAL A 40 -2.45 1.23 3.62
C VAL A 40 -1.22 2.12 3.49
N VAL A 41 -0.05 1.51 3.55
CA VAL A 41 1.20 2.20 3.28
C VAL A 41 1.72 1.68 1.95
N VAL A 42 2.03 2.59 1.05
CA VAL A 42 2.62 2.26 -0.24
C VAL A 42 4.09 2.64 -0.20
N SER A 43 4.94 1.67 -0.40
CA SER A 43 6.38 1.88 -0.36
C SER A 43 6.95 1.63 -1.75
N TYR A 44 7.73 2.57 -2.23
CA TYR A 44 8.36 2.46 -3.53
C TYR A 44 9.87 2.41 -3.35
N ASP A 45 10.50 1.40 -3.89
CA ASP A 45 11.95 1.25 -3.84
C ASP A 45 12.46 1.18 -5.28
N ARG A 46 13.07 2.25 -5.71
CA ARG A 46 13.55 2.36 -7.07
C ARG A 46 14.60 1.31 -7.40
N ALA A 47 15.34 0.87 -6.41
CA ALA A 47 16.36 -0.14 -6.64
C ALA A 47 15.76 -1.49 -7.03
N GLN A 48 14.50 -1.72 -6.70
CA GLN A 48 13.81 -2.95 -7.05
C GLN A 48 13.00 -2.83 -8.33
N ALA A 49 12.87 -1.64 -8.85
CA ALA A 49 12.13 -1.42 -10.09
C ALA A 49 12.96 -1.90 -11.27
N ARG A 50 12.34 -2.69 -12.16
CA ARG A 50 13.08 -3.25 -13.29
C ARG A 50 12.32 -3.13 -14.56
#